data_925a69e7be87ae5b96f96b48db217046
#
_entry.id   925a69e7be87ae5b96f96b48db217046
#
_cell.length_a   1.000
_cell.length_b   1.000
_cell.length_c   1.000
_cell.angle_alpha   90.00
_cell.angle_beta   90.00
_cell.angle_gamma   90.00
#
_symmetry.space_group_name_H-M   'P 1'
#
loop_
_entity.id
_entity.type
_entity.pdbx_description
1 polymer ?
#
loop_
_entity_poly.entity_id
_entity_poly.type
_entity_poly.pdbx_seq_one_letter_code
_entity_poly.pdbx_strand_id
1 'polypeptide(L)'
;MGSMELERQLIEIIQRYLQELHFTSDQLILSGLSMGTYGALYYASELSPGYVIVGKPLVNIGDIAANEELVRPGGFPTSLDILRSLTGKLSEESVEILNQRFWALFEKSDFSNTRFIISYMKNDDYDKNAYPNIIMALSDKDSAVIGKGIPGRHNDNSQAINQWFINQYHRILVETYGRERKQDGF
;
A
#
# COMPACT_ATOMS: atom_id res chain seq x y z
N MET A 1 3.30 22.12 -4.83
CA MET A 1 1.88 22.47 -5.09
C MET A 1 1.16 21.45 -5.99
N GLY A 2 1.70 21.03 -7.14
CA GLY A 2 0.99 20.13 -8.06
C GLY A 2 0.57 18.75 -7.52
N SER A 3 1.33 18.14 -6.61
CA SER A 3 1.01 16.79 -6.10
C SER A 3 -0.21 16.78 -5.17
N MET A 4 -0.34 17.76 -4.28
CA MET A 4 -1.49 17.83 -3.34
C MET A 4 -2.81 18.08 -4.07
N GLU A 5 -2.80 18.88 -5.13
CA GLU A 5 -3.98 19.11 -5.94
C GLU A 5 -4.42 17.85 -6.69
N LEU A 6 -3.47 17.11 -7.25
CA LEU A 6 -3.75 15.83 -7.91
C LEU A 6 -4.32 14.79 -6.94
N GLU A 7 -3.77 14.71 -5.72
CA GLU A 7 -4.27 13.83 -4.67
C GLU A 7 -5.72 14.15 -4.31
N ARG A 8 -6.02 15.42 -4.08
CA ARG A 8 -7.38 15.88 -3.79
C ARG A 8 -8.35 15.52 -4.93
N GLN A 9 -7.97 15.80 -6.17
CA GLN A 9 -8.78 15.47 -7.35
C GLN A 9 -9.03 13.98 -7.48
N LEU A 10 -8.05 13.14 -7.20
CA LEU A 10 -8.22 11.69 -7.24
C LEU A 10 -9.22 11.20 -6.20
N ILE A 11 -9.12 11.70 -4.96
CA ILE A 11 -10.07 11.38 -3.89
C ILE A 11 -11.49 11.78 -4.30
N GLU A 12 -11.67 13.02 -4.79
CA GLU A 12 -12.97 13.52 -5.23
C GLU A 12 -13.55 12.69 -6.39
N ILE A 13 -12.71 12.28 -7.34
CA ILE A 13 -13.14 11.42 -8.45
C ILE A 13 -13.62 10.07 -7.93
N ILE A 14 -12.88 9.42 -7.05
CA ILE A 14 -13.27 8.12 -6.49
C ILE A 14 -14.59 8.26 -5.71
N GLN A 15 -14.71 9.26 -4.84
CA GLN A 15 -15.93 9.50 -4.08
C GLN A 15 -17.14 9.78 -4.98
N ARG A 16 -16.97 10.55 -6.04
CA ARG A 16 -18.02 10.80 -7.03
C ARG A 16 -18.46 9.50 -7.72
N TYR A 17 -17.53 8.65 -8.16
CA TYR A 17 -17.88 7.37 -8.77
C TYR A 17 -18.63 6.45 -7.80
N LEU A 18 -18.23 6.40 -6.54
CA LEU A 18 -18.95 5.63 -5.53
C LEU A 18 -20.41 6.13 -5.43
N GLN A 19 -20.63 7.44 -5.38
CA GLN A 19 -21.96 8.03 -5.32
C GLN A 19 -22.79 7.76 -6.59
N GLU A 20 -22.22 7.96 -7.78
CA GLU A 20 -22.88 7.73 -9.06
C GLU A 20 -23.29 6.26 -9.26
N LEU A 21 -22.49 5.34 -8.74
CA LEU A 21 -22.74 3.89 -8.83
C LEU A 21 -23.53 3.34 -7.62
N HIS A 22 -23.92 4.19 -6.67
CA HIS A 22 -24.60 3.81 -5.43
C HIS A 22 -23.82 2.80 -4.58
N PHE A 23 -22.49 2.91 -4.56
CA PHE A 23 -21.60 2.15 -3.69
C PHE A 23 -21.22 2.98 -2.46
N THR A 24 -20.94 2.27 -1.37
CA THR A 24 -20.42 2.83 -0.14
C THR A 24 -18.91 2.54 0.00
N SER A 25 -18.19 3.24 0.88
CA SER A 25 -16.74 3.05 1.04
C SER A 25 -16.39 1.63 1.51
N ASP A 26 -17.22 0.95 2.26
CA ASP A 26 -17.03 -0.44 2.67
C ASP A 26 -17.06 -1.45 1.50
N GLN A 27 -17.58 -1.05 0.34
CA GLN A 27 -17.54 -1.83 -0.91
C GLN A 27 -16.32 -1.50 -1.77
N LEU A 28 -15.53 -0.49 -1.39
CA LEU A 28 -14.29 -0.14 -2.08
C LEU A 28 -13.17 -1.11 -1.70
N ILE A 29 -12.44 -1.58 -2.69
CA ILE A 29 -11.21 -2.35 -2.52
C ILE A 29 -10.05 -1.52 -3.06
N LEU A 30 -9.13 -1.13 -2.21
CA LEU A 30 -7.85 -0.56 -2.61
C LEU A 30 -6.77 -1.62 -2.64
N SER A 31 -5.89 -1.55 -3.64
CA SER A 31 -4.89 -2.60 -3.78
C SER A 31 -3.63 -2.13 -4.47
N GLY A 32 -2.52 -2.78 -4.12
CA GLY A 32 -1.22 -2.47 -4.70
C GLY A 32 -0.16 -3.54 -4.46
N LEU A 33 0.79 -3.62 -5.38
CA LEU A 33 1.98 -4.45 -5.25
C LEU A 33 3.23 -3.56 -5.30
N SER A 34 4.23 -3.86 -4.46
CA SER A 34 5.49 -3.10 -4.41
C SER A 34 5.22 -1.61 -4.25
N MET A 35 5.70 -0.75 -5.14
CA MET A 35 5.43 0.70 -5.07
C MET A 35 3.94 1.07 -5.06
N GLY A 36 3.08 0.26 -5.67
CA GLY A 36 1.63 0.46 -5.61
C GLY A 36 1.04 0.33 -4.22
N THR A 37 1.75 -0.30 -3.29
CA THR A 37 1.29 -0.46 -1.89
C THR A 37 1.25 0.87 -1.15
N TYR A 38 2.19 1.77 -1.44
CA TYR A 38 2.20 3.12 -0.87
C TYR A 38 0.88 3.84 -1.18
N GLY A 39 0.50 3.89 -2.45
CA GLY A 39 -0.75 4.53 -2.85
C GLY A 39 -1.98 3.86 -2.24
N ALA A 40 -2.05 2.53 -2.26
CA ALA A 40 -3.20 1.80 -1.69
C ALA A 40 -3.38 2.08 -0.20
N LEU A 41 -2.30 2.06 0.59
CA LEU A 41 -2.32 2.33 2.02
C LEU A 41 -2.55 3.82 2.33
N TYR A 42 -1.93 4.72 1.55
CA TYR A 42 -2.10 6.16 1.70
C TYR A 42 -3.55 6.58 1.46
N TYR A 43 -4.14 6.16 0.34
CA TYR A 43 -5.54 6.49 0.05
C TYR A 43 -6.55 5.72 0.92
N ALA A 44 -6.15 4.60 1.53
CA ALA A 44 -6.99 3.97 2.54
C ALA A 44 -7.24 4.89 3.74
N SER A 45 -6.27 5.72 4.09
CA SER A 45 -6.38 6.70 5.18
C SER A 45 -7.41 7.80 4.89
N GLU A 46 -7.64 8.11 3.62
CA GLU A 46 -8.56 9.16 3.18
C GLU A 46 -9.96 8.63 2.80
N LEU A 47 -10.03 7.37 2.33
CA LEU A 47 -11.26 6.82 1.74
C LEU A 47 -11.96 5.81 2.63
N SER A 48 -11.31 5.31 3.68
CA SER A 48 -11.83 4.29 4.61
C SER A 48 -12.49 3.11 3.86
N PRO A 49 -11.73 2.38 3.00
CA PRO A 49 -12.29 1.30 2.18
C PRO A 49 -12.64 0.09 3.04
N GLY A 50 -13.53 -0.78 2.54
CA GLY A 50 -13.80 -2.05 3.20
C GLY A 50 -12.62 -3.02 3.16
N TYR A 51 -11.80 -2.96 2.11
CA TYR A 51 -10.64 -3.84 1.94
C TYR A 51 -9.41 -3.11 1.41
N VAL A 52 -8.26 -3.46 1.98
CA VAL A 52 -6.94 -3.08 1.47
C VAL A 52 -6.13 -4.35 1.21
N ILE A 53 -5.82 -4.63 -0.05
CA ILE A 53 -5.04 -5.81 -0.46
C ILE A 53 -3.68 -5.33 -0.93
N VAL A 54 -2.62 -5.64 -0.20
CA VAL A 54 -1.27 -5.21 -0.57
C VAL A 54 -0.26 -6.35 -0.53
N GLY A 55 0.68 -6.31 -1.45
CA GLY A 55 1.77 -7.26 -1.54
C GLY A 55 3.13 -6.59 -1.65
N LYS A 56 4.12 -7.08 -0.89
CA LYS A 56 5.48 -6.52 -0.82
C LYS A 56 5.44 -5.03 -0.45
N PRO A 57 4.93 -4.67 0.74
CA PRO A 57 4.70 -3.27 1.09
C PRO A 57 5.98 -2.45 1.07
N LEU A 58 5.88 -1.25 0.50
CA LEU A 58 6.91 -0.21 0.50
C LEU A 58 6.24 1.07 1.02
N VAL A 59 6.62 1.52 2.21
CA VAL A 59 6.01 2.68 2.88
C VAL A 59 7.03 3.72 3.34
N ASN A 60 8.26 3.29 3.66
CA ASN A 60 9.34 4.17 4.07
C ASN A 60 10.08 4.71 2.83
N ILE A 61 9.37 5.50 2.02
CA ILE A 61 9.87 5.95 0.70
C ILE A 61 11.07 6.89 0.80
N GLY A 62 11.24 7.59 1.92
CA GLY A 62 12.42 8.39 2.21
C GLY A 62 13.68 7.51 2.34
N ASP A 63 13.61 6.45 3.13
CA ASP A 63 14.70 5.48 3.31
C ASP A 63 15.03 4.77 1.99
N ILE A 64 14.00 4.34 1.26
CA ILE A 64 14.16 3.72 -0.06
C ILE A 64 14.84 4.68 -1.03
N ALA A 65 14.44 5.95 -1.05
CA ALA A 65 15.02 6.96 -1.92
C ALA A 65 16.47 7.27 -1.55
N ALA A 66 16.80 7.32 -0.26
CA ALA A 66 18.18 7.51 0.21
C ALA A 66 19.06 6.27 0.05
N ASN A 67 18.47 5.10 -0.16
CA ASN A 67 19.14 3.79 -0.17
C ASN A 67 19.81 3.40 1.17
N GLU A 68 19.48 4.06 2.27
CA GLU A 68 20.19 3.87 3.53
C GLU A 68 19.95 2.51 4.16
N GLU A 69 18.72 2.00 4.00
CA GLU A 69 18.34 0.68 4.55
C GLU A 69 18.28 -0.44 3.50
N LEU A 70 18.60 -0.14 2.26
CA LEU A 70 18.61 -1.17 1.22
C LEU A 70 19.82 -2.09 1.36
N VAL A 71 19.55 -3.36 1.62
CA VAL A 71 20.58 -4.40 1.75
C VAL A 71 21.10 -4.84 0.38
N ARG A 72 20.87 -4.07 -0.67
CA ARG A 72 21.35 -4.40 -2.00
C ARG A 72 22.35 -3.39 -2.53
N PRO A 73 23.45 -3.86 -3.18
CA PRO A 73 24.41 -2.96 -3.78
C PRO A 73 23.77 -2.09 -4.89
N GLY A 74 24.14 -0.81 -4.89
CA GLY A 74 23.81 0.11 -5.99
C GLY A 74 22.40 0.73 -5.96
N GLY A 75 21.52 0.33 -5.05
CA GLY A 75 20.20 0.93 -4.89
C GLY A 75 19.45 1.18 -6.22
N PHE A 76 18.65 2.23 -6.25
CA PHE A 76 17.99 2.71 -7.48
C PHE A 76 18.76 3.91 -8.03
N PRO A 77 19.27 3.90 -9.26
CA PRO A 77 20.11 4.99 -9.79
C PRO A 77 19.46 6.38 -9.71
N THR A 78 18.13 6.44 -9.80
CA THR A 78 17.36 7.71 -9.80
C THR A 78 16.77 8.07 -8.45
N SER A 79 16.98 7.27 -7.40
CA SER A 79 16.29 7.46 -6.12
C SER A 79 16.66 8.77 -5.43
N LEU A 80 17.93 9.16 -5.44
CA LEU A 80 18.38 10.43 -4.89
C LEU A 80 17.84 11.64 -5.68
N ASP A 81 17.67 11.51 -6.98
CA ASP A 81 17.06 12.57 -7.80
C ASP A 81 15.58 12.72 -7.49
N ILE A 82 14.89 11.62 -7.21
CA ILE A 82 13.50 11.64 -6.75
C ILE A 82 13.42 12.34 -5.38
N LEU A 83 14.27 11.98 -4.43
CA LEU A 83 14.32 12.62 -3.11
C LEU A 83 14.55 14.13 -3.25
N ARG A 84 15.54 14.55 -4.05
CA ARG A 84 15.82 15.97 -4.33
C ARG A 84 14.63 16.67 -4.99
N SER A 85 13.98 16.04 -5.95
CA SER A 85 12.83 16.61 -6.65
C SER A 85 11.62 16.82 -5.74
N LEU A 86 11.37 15.89 -4.81
CA LEU A 86 10.22 15.94 -3.90
C LEU A 86 10.43 16.89 -2.71
N THR A 87 11.67 17.03 -2.23
CA THR A 87 11.99 17.77 -1.00
C THR A 87 12.84 19.02 -1.23
N GLY A 88 13.41 19.19 -2.43
CA GLY A 88 14.30 20.30 -2.79
C GLY A 88 15.75 20.12 -2.34
N LYS A 89 16.07 19.13 -1.49
CA LYS A 89 17.42 18.89 -0.96
C LYS A 89 17.66 17.40 -0.69
N LEU A 90 18.92 17.05 -0.47
CA LEU A 90 19.34 15.73 0.00
C LEU A 90 19.84 15.87 1.43
N SER A 91 19.09 15.39 2.40
CA SER A 91 19.42 15.44 3.83
C SER A 91 18.59 14.40 4.59
N GLU A 92 19.05 14.02 5.79
CA GLU A 92 18.28 13.17 6.71
C GLU A 92 16.88 13.74 6.99
N GLU A 93 16.78 15.06 7.15
CA GLU A 93 15.48 15.74 7.32
C GLU A 93 14.56 15.52 6.12
N SER A 94 15.10 15.46 4.89
CA SER A 94 14.32 15.19 3.67
C SER A 94 13.81 13.75 3.62
N VAL A 95 14.60 12.80 4.10
CA VAL A 95 14.22 11.39 4.25
C VAL A 95 13.06 11.27 5.22
N GLU A 96 13.20 11.89 6.38
CA GLU A 96 12.17 11.88 7.42
C GLU A 96 10.87 12.54 6.96
N ILE A 97 10.93 13.67 6.27
CA ILE A 97 9.74 14.34 5.69
C ILE A 97 8.96 13.39 4.77
N LEU A 98 9.65 12.60 3.93
CA LEU A 98 8.98 11.66 3.04
C LEU A 98 8.38 10.47 3.78
N ASN A 99 9.09 9.93 4.78
CA ASN A 99 8.57 8.85 5.61
C ASN A 99 7.35 9.32 6.40
N GLN A 100 7.43 10.47 7.04
CA GLN A 100 6.36 11.05 7.86
C GLN A 100 5.12 11.43 7.06
N ARG A 101 5.26 11.73 5.78
CA ARG A 101 4.10 12.00 4.92
C ARG A 101 3.09 10.86 4.93
N PHE A 102 3.57 9.62 4.95
CA PHE A 102 2.73 8.43 5.07
C PHE A 102 2.28 8.20 6.50
N TRP A 103 3.22 8.10 7.45
CA TRP A 103 2.94 7.68 8.81
C TRP A 103 2.04 8.66 9.56
N ALA A 104 2.28 9.97 9.42
CA ALA A 104 1.47 10.99 10.08
C ALA A 104 -0.03 10.94 9.69
N LEU A 105 -0.34 10.47 8.48
CA LEU A 105 -1.71 10.26 8.03
C LEU A 105 -2.24 8.90 8.48
N PHE A 106 -1.48 7.83 8.23
CA PHE A 106 -1.88 6.46 8.50
C PHE A 106 -2.15 6.19 9.98
N GLU A 107 -1.31 6.71 10.87
CA GLU A 107 -1.47 6.56 12.32
C GLU A 107 -2.69 7.27 12.89
N LYS A 108 -3.12 8.37 12.28
CA LYS A 108 -4.28 9.15 12.73
C LYS A 108 -5.62 8.65 12.18
N SER A 109 -5.58 7.81 11.16
CA SER A 109 -6.78 7.37 10.46
C SER A 109 -7.56 6.32 11.25
N ASP A 110 -8.87 6.37 11.13
CA ASP A 110 -9.77 5.34 11.64
C ASP A 110 -9.93 4.24 10.58
N PHE A 111 -9.58 3.01 10.96
CA PHE A 111 -9.68 1.83 10.12
C PHE A 111 -10.64 0.77 10.69
N SER A 112 -11.55 1.15 11.58
CA SER A 112 -12.48 0.22 12.27
C SER A 112 -13.31 -0.64 11.31
N ASN A 113 -13.59 -0.14 10.11
CA ASN A 113 -14.34 -0.86 9.09
C ASN A 113 -13.45 -1.40 7.95
N THR A 114 -12.13 -1.24 8.04
CA THR A 114 -11.19 -1.65 7.00
C THR A 114 -10.55 -2.99 7.33
N ARG A 115 -10.55 -3.89 6.38
CA ARG A 115 -9.87 -5.18 6.48
C ARG A 115 -8.59 -5.16 5.64
N PHE A 116 -7.44 -5.30 6.31
CA PHE A 116 -6.13 -5.34 5.69
C PHE A 116 -5.71 -6.77 5.37
N ILE A 117 -5.34 -7.03 4.13
CA ILE A 117 -4.88 -8.33 3.63
C ILE A 117 -3.50 -8.09 3.02
N ILE A 118 -2.45 -8.53 3.73
CA ILE A 118 -1.08 -8.13 3.45
C ILE A 118 -0.21 -9.36 3.20
N SER A 119 0.42 -9.46 2.03
CA SER A 119 1.55 -10.38 1.85
C SER A 119 2.86 -9.61 1.91
N TYR A 120 3.88 -10.22 2.51
CA TYR A 120 5.20 -9.62 2.64
C TYR A 120 6.30 -10.65 2.39
N MET A 121 7.45 -10.18 1.93
CA MET A 121 8.63 -11.03 1.79
C MET A 121 9.36 -11.11 3.12
N LYS A 122 9.68 -12.35 3.57
CA LYS A 122 10.33 -12.56 4.87
C LYS A 122 11.76 -11.99 4.94
N ASN A 123 12.40 -11.85 3.80
CA ASN A 123 13.74 -11.30 3.66
C ASN A 123 13.73 -10.11 2.70
N ASP A 124 12.72 -9.23 2.83
CA ASP A 124 12.63 -8.04 1.99
C ASP A 124 13.89 -7.19 2.10
N ASP A 125 14.44 -6.83 0.96
CA ASP A 125 15.67 -6.04 0.82
C ASP A 125 15.42 -4.62 0.30
N TYR A 126 14.14 -4.22 0.19
CA TYR A 126 13.75 -2.85 -0.19
C TYR A 126 13.20 -2.06 1.00
N ASP A 127 12.27 -2.63 1.74
CA ASP A 127 11.67 -2.02 2.94
C ASP A 127 11.38 -3.11 3.98
N LYS A 128 12.45 -3.60 4.63
CA LYS A 128 12.37 -4.70 5.60
C LYS A 128 11.44 -4.42 6.78
N ASN A 129 11.24 -3.13 7.11
CA ASN A 129 10.46 -2.70 8.25
C ASN A 129 9.00 -2.36 7.89
N ALA A 130 8.63 -2.33 6.60
CA ALA A 130 7.28 -1.95 6.17
C ALA A 130 6.18 -2.77 6.87
N TYR A 131 6.24 -4.09 6.77
CA TYR A 131 5.22 -4.94 7.36
C TYR A 131 5.16 -4.83 8.89
N PRO A 132 6.26 -4.96 9.66
CA PRO A 132 6.23 -4.76 11.11
C PRO A 132 5.67 -3.39 11.52
N ASN A 133 6.07 -2.33 10.86
CA ASN A 133 5.61 -0.98 11.17
C ASN A 133 4.11 -0.80 10.88
N ILE A 134 3.60 -1.35 9.78
CA ILE A 134 2.16 -1.34 9.47
C ILE A 134 1.39 -2.09 10.58
N ILE A 135 1.84 -3.27 10.98
CA ILE A 135 1.18 -4.04 12.04
C ILE A 135 1.18 -3.28 13.35
N MET A 136 2.29 -2.65 13.70
CA MET A 136 2.39 -1.84 14.91
C MET A 136 1.42 -0.65 14.87
N ALA A 137 1.34 0.05 13.76
CA ALA A 137 0.42 1.18 13.59
C ALA A 137 -1.07 0.77 13.57
N LEU A 138 -1.37 -0.49 13.28
CA LEU A 138 -2.73 -1.04 13.30
C LEU A 138 -3.09 -1.73 14.62
N SER A 139 -2.12 -1.96 15.53
CA SER A 139 -2.33 -2.76 16.74
C SER A 139 -3.36 -2.19 17.71
N ASP A 140 -3.46 -0.86 17.77
CA ASP A 140 -4.39 -0.14 18.64
C ASP A 140 -5.70 0.25 17.93
N LYS A 141 -5.87 -0.22 16.68
CA LYS A 141 -7.05 0.05 15.86
C LYS A 141 -7.93 -1.20 15.79
N ASP A 142 -9.22 -1.01 15.81
CA ASP A 142 -10.21 -2.09 15.66
C ASP A 142 -10.33 -2.54 14.19
N SER A 143 -9.19 -2.84 13.57
CA SER A 143 -9.08 -3.26 12.19
C SER A 143 -8.71 -4.73 12.08
N ALA A 144 -9.35 -5.44 11.13
CA ALA A 144 -8.98 -6.83 10.86
C ALA A 144 -7.73 -6.91 9.96
N VAL A 145 -6.70 -7.62 10.41
CA VAL A 145 -5.47 -7.80 9.64
C VAL A 145 -5.18 -9.26 9.37
N ILE A 146 -4.94 -9.61 8.11
CA ILE A 146 -4.51 -10.93 7.66
C ILE A 146 -3.14 -10.78 7.01
N GLY A 147 -2.11 -11.38 7.61
CA GLY A 147 -0.73 -11.35 7.11
C GLY A 147 -0.28 -12.67 6.50
N LYS A 148 0.43 -12.63 5.36
CA LYS A 148 1.05 -13.80 4.72
C LYS A 148 2.52 -13.55 4.42
N GLY A 149 3.42 -14.16 5.21
CA GLY A 149 4.85 -14.14 4.92
C GLY A 149 5.23 -15.14 3.82
N ILE A 150 5.92 -14.67 2.81
CA ILE A 150 6.43 -15.46 1.68
C ILE A 150 7.95 -15.48 1.75
N PRO A 151 8.60 -16.65 1.65
CA PRO A 151 10.06 -16.73 1.67
C PRO A 151 10.69 -16.02 0.48
N GLY A 152 11.83 -15.38 0.71
CA GLY A 152 12.62 -14.71 -0.32
C GLY A 152 12.74 -13.20 -0.12
N ARG A 153 13.50 -12.55 -1.00
CA ARG A 153 13.70 -11.10 -1.09
C ARG A 153 12.62 -10.45 -1.94
N HIS A 154 12.63 -9.14 -2.04
CA HIS A 154 11.58 -8.36 -2.73
C HIS A 154 11.25 -8.87 -4.13
N ASN A 155 12.25 -9.19 -4.94
CA ASN A 155 12.05 -9.64 -6.32
C ASN A 155 11.93 -11.17 -6.49
N ASP A 156 12.06 -11.92 -5.40
CA ASP A 156 11.92 -13.37 -5.45
C ASP A 156 10.42 -13.77 -5.46
N ASN A 157 10.13 -14.98 -5.96
CA ASN A 157 8.80 -15.59 -5.90
C ASN A 157 7.64 -14.72 -6.44
N SER A 158 7.87 -13.93 -7.47
CA SER A 158 6.85 -13.03 -8.04
C SER A 158 5.59 -13.76 -8.48
N GLN A 159 5.70 -14.99 -8.99
CA GLN A 159 4.54 -15.81 -9.37
C GLN A 159 3.68 -16.17 -8.15
N ALA A 160 4.27 -16.57 -7.04
CA ALA A 160 3.55 -16.90 -5.81
C ALA A 160 2.80 -15.68 -5.24
N ILE A 161 3.44 -14.51 -5.28
CA ILE A 161 2.82 -13.25 -4.86
C ILE A 161 1.64 -12.89 -5.77
N ASN A 162 1.81 -12.94 -7.07
CA ASN A 162 0.76 -12.59 -8.02
C ASN A 162 -0.45 -13.53 -7.88
N GLN A 163 -0.21 -14.83 -7.76
CA GLN A 163 -1.29 -15.80 -7.55
C GLN A 163 -2.02 -15.57 -6.23
N TRP A 164 -1.26 -15.32 -5.14
CA TRP A 164 -1.86 -15.00 -3.85
C TRP A 164 -2.72 -13.75 -3.94
N PHE A 165 -2.23 -12.70 -4.59
CA PHE A 165 -2.91 -11.43 -4.75
C PHE A 165 -4.24 -11.59 -5.49
N ILE A 166 -4.24 -12.28 -6.64
CA ILE A 166 -5.45 -12.57 -7.42
C ILE A 166 -6.45 -13.39 -6.60
N ASN A 167 -5.97 -14.37 -5.83
CA ASN A 167 -6.84 -15.20 -5.00
C ASN A 167 -7.57 -14.40 -3.92
N GLN A 168 -7.00 -13.28 -3.42
CA GLN A 168 -7.69 -12.44 -2.44
C GLN A 168 -8.92 -11.76 -3.06
N TYR A 169 -8.80 -11.23 -4.26
CA TYR A 169 -9.96 -10.67 -4.98
C TYR A 169 -11.04 -11.72 -5.18
N HIS A 170 -10.66 -12.88 -5.69
CA HIS A 170 -11.60 -13.98 -5.92
C HIS A 170 -12.34 -14.35 -4.64
N ARG A 171 -11.60 -14.48 -3.53
CA ARG A 171 -12.19 -14.79 -2.24
C ARG A 171 -13.20 -13.71 -1.78
N ILE A 172 -12.85 -12.44 -1.85
CA ILE A 172 -13.74 -11.34 -1.47
C ILE A 172 -14.98 -11.32 -2.36
N LEU A 173 -14.82 -11.45 -3.68
CA LEU A 173 -15.94 -11.43 -4.61
C LEU A 173 -16.91 -12.59 -4.38
N VAL A 174 -16.40 -13.77 -4.08
CA VAL A 174 -17.23 -14.95 -3.82
C VAL A 174 -17.84 -14.93 -2.41
N GLU A 175 -16.99 -14.77 -1.38
CA GLU A 175 -17.41 -14.92 0.01
C GLU A 175 -18.25 -13.72 0.50
N THR A 176 -17.90 -12.51 0.05
CA THR A 176 -18.58 -11.29 0.53
C THR A 176 -19.73 -10.86 -0.38
N TYR A 177 -19.54 -10.98 -1.70
CA TYR A 177 -20.52 -10.48 -2.67
C TYR A 177 -21.27 -11.56 -3.43
N GLY A 178 -21.01 -12.86 -3.14
CA GLY A 178 -21.70 -14.00 -3.78
C GLY A 178 -21.51 -14.06 -5.31
N ARG A 179 -20.45 -13.44 -5.83
CA ARG A 179 -20.20 -13.41 -7.28
C ARG A 179 -19.34 -14.60 -7.68
N GLU A 180 -19.98 -15.62 -8.25
CA GLU A 180 -19.25 -16.72 -8.88
C GLU A 180 -18.55 -16.25 -10.16
N ARG A 181 -17.36 -16.84 -10.41
CA ARG A 181 -16.63 -16.63 -11.68
C ARG A 181 -17.49 -17.21 -12.80
N LYS A 182 -17.97 -16.39 -13.72
CA LYS A 182 -18.50 -16.91 -14.97
C LYS A 182 -17.37 -17.65 -15.68
N GLN A 183 -17.57 -18.93 -15.94
CA GLN A 183 -16.70 -19.76 -16.79
C GLN A 183 -16.96 -19.41 -18.27
N ASP A 184 -16.84 -18.15 -18.63
CA ASP A 184 -16.89 -17.77 -20.04
C ASP A 184 -15.45 -17.82 -20.54
N GLY A 185 -15.23 -18.76 -21.46
CA GLY A 185 -13.93 -19.09 -21.99
C GLY A 185 -13.18 -17.91 -22.60
N PHE A 186 -11.90 -17.85 -22.26
CA PHE A 186 -10.83 -17.40 -23.13
C PHE A 186 -9.88 -18.57 -23.35
#